data_a2aa97f6b40d757f21611468aae0f7be
#
_entry.id   a2aa97f6b40d757f21611468aae0f7be
#
_cell.length_a   1.000
_cell.length_b   1.000
_cell.length_c   1.000
_cell.angle_alpha   90.00
_cell.angle_beta   90.00
_cell.angle_gamma   90.00
#
_symmetry.space_group_name_H-M   'P 1'
#
loop_
_entity.id
_entity.type
_entity.pdbx_description
1 polymer ?
#
loop_
_entity_poly.entity_id
_entity_poly.type
_entity_poly.pdbx_seq_one_letter_code
_entity_poly.pdbx_strand_id
1 'polypeptide(L)'
;AVLINQAIHTLDLLSLLCGGFDHVTANNFNMSLQTTIEAEDSACALLENGGLRCNLFATVSAGADFPAEIKLMTDKGLLSFTCERVEDGNRIMREEEIRENAGKKCYGNGHAALIADFYGCAETGRKFSVDGEESAKTMRLVFAVYRSENRRVSV
;
A
#
# COMPACT_ATOMS: atom_id res chain seq x y z
N ALA A 1 -14.54 -0.53 -4.63
CA ALA A 1 -13.25 -1.20 -4.91
C ALA A 1 -12.23 -0.85 -3.83
N VAL A 2 -11.95 -1.77 -2.92
CA VAL A 2 -10.97 -1.54 -1.85
C VAL A 2 -9.55 -1.49 -2.43
N LEU A 3 -9.23 -2.33 -3.38
CA LEU A 3 -7.88 -2.46 -3.93
C LEU A 3 -7.41 -1.18 -4.62
N ILE A 4 -8.14 -0.70 -5.59
CA ILE A 4 -7.74 0.43 -6.42
C ILE A 4 -7.91 1.79 -5.72
N ASN A 5 -8.74 1.86 -4.68
CA ASN A 5 -9.04 3.13 -4.00
C ASN A 5 -8.30 3.30 -2.68
N GLN A 6 -8.14 2.25 -1.91
CA GLN A 6 -7.53 2.31 -0.56
C GLN A 6 -6.23 1.50 -0.48
N ALA A 7 -6.26 0.22 -0.82
CA ALA A 7 -5.13 -0.67 -0.64
C ALA A 7 -3.98 -0.40 -1.62
N ILE A 8 -4.22 0.32 -2.71
CA ILE A 8 -3.17 0.68 -3.68
C ILE A 8 -1.99 1.39 -3.02
N HIS A 9 -2.24 2.26 -2.05
CA HIS A 9 -1.18 2.97 -1.33
C HIS A 9 -0.33 2.03 -0.47
N THR A 10 -0.96 1.04 0.16
CA THR A 10 -0.26 0.01 0.94
C THR A 10 0.52 -0.94 0.02
N LEU A 11 -0.05 -1.32 -1.12
CA LEU A 11 0.63 -2.15 -2.13
C LEU A 11 1.85 -1.45 -2.73
N ASP A 12 1.74 -0.14 -2.98
CA ASP A 12 2.86 0.69 -3.46
C ASP A 12 4.00 0.73 -2.44
N LEU A 13 3.68 1.03 -1.19
CA LEU A 13 4.66 1.05 -0.10
C LEU A 13 5.28 -0.32 0.15
N LEU A 14 4.50 -1.40 0.11
CA LEU A 14 5.01 -2.77 0.20
C LEU A 14 5.96 -3.09 -0.95
N SER A 15 5.61 -2.70 -2.18
CA SER A 15 6.48 -2.90 -3.35
C SER A 15 7.80 -2.16 -3.19
N LEU A 16 7.77 -0.93 -2.69
CA LEU A 16 8.97 -0.15 -2.41
C LEU A 16 9.85 -0.82 -1.34
N LEU A 17 9.26 -1.24 -0.22
CA LEU A 17 9.99 -1.84 0.91
C LEU A 17 10.55 -3.23 0.60
N CYS A 18 9.86 -4.00 -0.25
CA CYS A 18 10.19 -5.39 -0.56
C CYS A 18 10.93 -5.57 -1.91
N GLY A 19 11.14 -4.49 -2.67
CA GLY A 19 11.77 -4.55 -3.99
C GLY A 19 10.86 -5.12 -5.08
N GLY A 20 9.53 -5.01 -4.91
CA GLY A 20 8.52 -5.55 -5.82
C GLY A 20 8.11 -6.99 -5.50
N PHE A 21 7.21 -7.55 -6.33
CA PHE A 21 6.72 -8.92 -6.21
C PHE A 21 6.65 -9.59 -7.58
N ASP A 22 6.98 -10.89 -7.63
CA ASP A 22 6.98 -11.68 -8.86
C ASP A 22 5.65 -12.39 -9.08
N HIS A 23 5.00 -12.80 -7.98
CA HIS A 23 3.78 -13.59 -8.00
C HIS A 23 2.78 -13.13 -6.95
N VAL A 24 1.52 -13.39 -7.24
CA VAL A 24 0.42 -13.17 -6.30
C VAL A 24 -0.60 -14.30 -6.36
N THR A 25 -1.14 -14.64 -5.20
CA THR A 25 -2.34 -15.48 -5.05
C THR A 25 -3.33 -14.68 -4.21
N ALA A 26 -4.51 -14.39 -4.77
CA ALA A 26 -5.47 -13.51 -4.12
C ALA A 26 -6.91 -13.94 -4.32
N ASN A 27 -7.75 -13.54 -3.37
CA ASN A 27 -9.20 -13.63 -3.44
C ASN A 27 -9.80 -12.25 -3.15
N ASN A 28 -10.64 -11.80 -4.06
CA ASN A 28 -11.39 -10.55 -3.96
C ASN A 28 -12.85 -10.89 -3.77
N PHE A 29 -13.50 -10.27 -2.79
CA PHE A 29 -14.88 -10.61 -2.45
C PHE A 29 -15.62 -9.39 -1.92
N ASN A 30 -16.95 -9.51 -1.89
CA ASN A 30 -17.81 -8.51 -1.32
C ASN A 30 -18.49 -9.13 -0.09
N MET A 31 -18.10 -8.68 1.11
CA MET A 31 -18.58 -9.21 2.39
C MET A 31 -19.94 -8.61 2.80
N SER A 32 -20.02 -7.29 2.74
CA SER A 32 -21.11 -6.55 3.39
C SER A 32 -21.81 -5.54 2.50
N LEU A 33 -21.18 -5.13 1.40
CA LEU A 33 -21.67 -4.07 0.54
C LEU A 33 -22.25 -4.56 -0.78
N GLN A 34 -22.61 -5.84 -0.88
CA GLN A 34 -23.11 -6.52 -2.09
C GLN A 34 -24.30 -5.83 -2.75
N THR A 35 -25.15 -5.17 -1.95
CA THR A 35 -26.31 -4.42 -2.45
C THR A 35 -26.01 -2.96 -2.77
N THR A 36 -24.82 -2.48 -2.43
CA THR A 36 -24.45 -1.06 -2.49
C THR A 36 -23.39 -0.79 -3.56
N ILE A 37 -22.44 -1.72 -3.74
CA ILE A 37 -21.37 -1.60 -4.71
C ILE A 37 -21.19 -2.89 -5.52
N GLU A 38 -20.87 -2.76 -6.79
CA GLU A 38 -20.59 -3.91 -7.69
C GLU A 38 -19.15 -4.43 -7.55
N ALA A 39 -18.25 -3.63 -7.01
CA ALA A 39 -16.85 -3.98 -6.82
C ALA A 39 -16.59 -4.65 -5.47
N GLU A 40 -15.41 -5.20 -5.29
CA GLU A 40 -14.97 -5.79 -4.03
C GLU A 40 -14.92 -4.75 -2.90
N ASP A 41 -15.38 -5.14 -1.73
CA ASP A 41 -15.20 -4.41 -0.48
C ASP A 41 -14.05 -4.96 0.36
N SER A 42 -13.57 -6.17 0.03
CA SER A 42 -12.53 -6.87 0.76
C SER A 42 -11.64 -7.68 -0.17
N ALA A 43 -10.37 -7.82 0.20
CA ALA A 43 -9.39 -8.62 -0.53
C ALA A 43 -8.38 -9.26 0.43
N CYS A 44 -7.99 -10.50 0.13
CA CYS A 44 -6.86 -11.19 0.74
C CYS A 44 -5.85 -11.57 -0.33
N ALA A 45 -4.57 -11.32 -0.10
CA ALA A 45 -3.53 -11.70 -1.04
C ALA A 45 -2.27 -12.23 -0.34
N LEU A 46 -1.66 -13.23 -0.95
CA LEU A 46 -0.28 -13.64 -0.71
C LEU A 46 0.57 -13.10 -1.84
N LEU A 47 1.53 -12.25 -1.52
CA LEU A 47 2.49 -11.66 -2.45
C LEU A 47 3.84 -12.32 -2.24
N GLU A 48 4.54 -12.66 -3.32
CA GLU A 48 5.79 -13.42 -3.26
C GLU A 48 6.88 -12.76 -4.13
N ASN A 49 8.10 -12.72 -3.58
CA ASN A 49 9.31 -12.32 -4.30
C ASN A 49 10.49 -13.16 -3.78
N GLY A 50 10.98 -14.10 -4.60
CA GLY A 50 12.04 -15.01 -4.18
C GLY A 50 11.68 -15.78 -2.90
N GLY A 51 12.40 -15.52 -1.80
CA GLY A 51 12.12 -16.11 -0.49
C GLY A 51 11.16 -15.31 0.39
N LEU A 52 10.80 -14.09 -0.03
CA LEU A 52 9.91 -13.20 0.71
C LEU A 52 8.45 -13.60 0.49
N ARG A 53 7.67 -13.55 1.54
CA ARG A 53 6.20 -13.70 1.49
C ARG A 53 5.54 -12.61 2.29
N CYS A 54 4.52 -12.00 1.71
CA CYS A 54 3.73 -10.95 2.34
C CYS A 54 2.24 -11.32 2.26
N ASN A 55 1.55 -11.23 3.40
CA ASN A 55 0.10 -11.37 3.45
C ASN A 55 -0.53 -9.97 3.50
N LEU A 56 -1.44 -9.72 2.59
CA LEU A 56 -2.28 -8.53 2.56
C LEU A 56 -3.71 -8.90 2.93
N PHE A 57 -4.30 -8.12 3.82
CA PHE A 57 -5.74 -8.06 4.00
C PHE A 57 -6.19 -6.61 3.90
N ALA A 58 -7.19 -6.34 3.09
CA ALA A 58 -7.76 -5.02 2.92
C ALA A 58 -9.29 -5.10 2.93
N THR A 59 -9.94 -4.18 3.63
CA THR A 59 -11.42 -4.10 3.67
C THR A 59 -11.87 -2.67 3.90
N VAL A 60 -13.00 -2.30 3.30
CA VAL A 60 -13.77 -1.08 3.63
C VAL A 60 -15.04 -1.40 4.38
N SER A 61 -15.24 -2.68 4.75
CA SER A 61 -16.42 -3.18 5.49
C SER A 61 -16.15 -3.33 6.99
N ALA A 62 -15.05 -2.81 7.50
CA ALA A 62 -14.75 -2.84 8.92
C ALA A 62 -15.71 -1.92 9.69
N GLY A 63 -16.16 -2.37 10.86
CA GLY A 63 -17.06 -1.60 11.73
C GLY A 63 -16.41 -0.40 12.43
N ALA A 64 -15.11 -0.17 12.19
CA ALA A 64 -14.34 0.96 12.73
C ALA A 64 -13.19 1.30 11.77
N ASP A 65 -12.68 2.52 11.85
CA ASP A 65 -11.46 2.92 11.15
C ASP A 65 -10.25 2.29 11.83
N PHE A 66 -9.52 1.51 11.04
CA PHE A 66 -8.21 0.99 11.42
C PHE A 66 -7.13 1.65 10.56
N PRO A 67 -6.04 2.15 11.13
CA PRO A 67 -4.92 2.65 10.34
C PRO A 67 -4.33 1.52 9.51
N ALA A 68 -3.90 1.83 8.29
CA ALA A 68 -3.10 0.91 7.51
C ALA A 68 -1.78 0.62 8.26
N GLU A 69 -1.45 -0.65 8.43
CA GLU A 69 -0.25 -1.10 9.13
C GLU A 69 0.53 -2.08 8.27
N ILE A 70 1.85 -1.92 8.19
CA ILE A 70 2.77 -2.87 7.59
C ILE A 70 3.69 -3.41 8.67
N LYS A 71 3.80 -4.73 8.75
CA LYS A 71 4.75 -5.43 9.63
C LYS A 71 5.75 -6.22 8.80
N LEU A 72 7.03 -5.93 8.99
CA LEU A 72 8.14 -6.66 8.39
C LEU A 72 8.85 -7.50 9.45
N MET A 73 8.76 -8.83 9.32
CA MET A 73 9.54 -9.76 10.13
C MET A 73 10.86 -10.04 9.44
N THR A 74 11.96 -9.74 10.11
CA THR A 74 13.32 -9.92 9.61
C THR A 74 14.12 -10.78 10.57
N ASP A 75 15.31 -11.21 10.17
CA ASP A 75 16.29 -11.89 11.03
C ASP A 75 16.79 -11.02 12.20
N LYS A 76 16.59 -9.71 12.13
CA LYS A 76 16.99 -8.73 13.16
C LYS A 76 15.86 -8.29 14.08
N GLY A 77 14.61 -8.62 13.73
CA GLY A 77 13.45 -8.24 14.53
C GLY A 77 12.22 -7.91 13.72
N LEU A 78 11.26 -7.29 14.37
CA LEU A 78 9.97 -6.87 13.80
C LEU A 78 9.96 -5.36 13.62
N LEU A 79 9.81 -4.92 12.38
CA LEU A 79 9.55 -3.52 12.05
C LEU A 79 8.06 -3.32 11.78
N SER A 80 7.47 -2.30 12.39
CA SER A 80 6.07 -1.91 12.16
C SER A 80 6.01 -0.49 11.61
N PHE A 81 5.16 -0.30 10.62
CA PHE A 81 4.95 0.98 9.94
C PHE A 81 3.47 1.33 9.95
N THR A 82 3.16 2.50 10.45
CA THR A 82 1.87 3.17 10.26
C THR A 82 2.10 4.54 9.63
N CYS A 83 1.03 5.27 9.30
CA CYS A 83 1.17 6.63 8.80
C CYS A 83 1.81 7.60 9.82
N GLU A 84 1.77 7.29 11.10
CA GLU A 84 2.25 8.16 12.19
C GLU A 84 3.57 7.67 12.79
N ARG A 85 3.90 6.38 12.66
CA ARG A 85 4.94 5.76 13.47
C ARG A 85 5.71 4.67 12.74
N VAL A 86 7.01 4.62 13.02
CA VAL A 86 7.90 3.49 12.69
C VAL A 86 8.46 2.93 13.97
N GLU A 87 8.34 1.64 14.18
CA GLU A 87 8.78 0.93 15.38
C GLU A 87 9.70 -0.25 15.03
N ASP A 88 10.71 -0.49 15.87
CA ASP A 88 11.55 -1.68 15.89
C ASP A 88 11.27 -2.44 17.18
N GLY A 89 10.48 -3.50 17.10
CA GLY A 89 9.89 -4.16 18.26
C GLY A 89 9.07 -3.19 19.10
N ASN A 90 9.53 -2.91 20.32
CA ASN A 90 8.88 -1.94 21.22
C ASN A 90 9.54 -0.55 21.20
N ARG A 91 10.54 -0.35 20.34
CA ARG A 91 11.26 0.92 20.25
C ARG A 91 10.68 1.79 19.13
N ILE A 92 10.20 2.97 19.49
CA ILE A 92 9.78 3.98 18.54
C ILE A 92 11.04 4.55 17.85
N MET A 93 11.15 4.34 16.53
CA MET A 93 12.23 4.85 15.70
C MET A 93 11.91 6.23 15.14
N ARG A 94 10.65 6.43 14.79
CA ARG A 94 10.11 7.68 14.27
C ARG A 94 8.66 7.81 14.69
N GLU A 95 8.28 9.00 15.10
CA GLU A 95 6.90 9.39 15.33
C GLU A 95 6.67 10.77 14.71
N GLU A 96 5.57 10.94 14.01
CA GLU A 96 5.24 12.17 13.33
C GLU A 96 3.76 12.49 13.55
N GLU A 97 3.48 13.66 14.07
CA GLU A 97 2.12 14.14 14.17
C GLU A 97 1.59 14.48 12.78
N ILE A 98 0.53 13.78 12.35
CA ILE A 98 -0.12 14.08 11.09
C ILE A 98 -0.98 15.34 11.26
N ARG A 99 -0.67 16.35 10.46
CA ARG A 99 -1.46 17.59 10.41
C ARG A 99 -2.81 17.29 9.77
N GLU A 100 -3.85 17.78 10.41
CA GLU A 100 -5.19 17.72 9.85
C GLU A 100 -5.31 18.69 8.69
N ASN A 101 -5.46 18.17 7.47
CA ASN A 101 -5.70 18.95 6.27
C ASN A 101 -7.15 18.76 5.81
N ALA A 102 -7.90 19.84 5.72
CA ALA A 102 -9.30 19.83 5.30
C ALA A 102 -10.19 18.88 6.13
N GLY A 103 -9.96 18.78 7.44
CA GLY A 103 -10.74 17.94 8.36
C GLY A 103 -10.39 16.46 8.29
N LYS A 104 -9.29 16.06 7.64
CA LYS A 104 -8.87 14.65 7.50
C LYS A 104 -7.39 14.46 7.81
N LYS A 105 -7.09 13.47 8.63
CA LYS A 105 -5.72 13.05 8.96
C LYS A 105 -5.13 12.04 7.97
N CYS A 106 -5.96 11.40 7.14
CA CYS A 106 -5.55 10.29 6.28
C CYS A 106 -4.58 10.68 5.15
N TYR A 107 -4.42 11.96 4.85
CA TYR A 107 -3.56 12.42 3.75
C TYR A 107 -2.06 12.49 4.11
N GLY A 108 -1.69 12.39 5.37
CA GLY A 108 -0.30 12.51 5.81
C GLY A 108 0.32 13.88 5.53
N ASN A 109 1.63 13.99 5.73
CA ASN A 109 2.39 15.25 5.57
C ASN A 109 3.24 15.31 4.28
N GLY A 110 3.22 14.26 3.44
CA GLY A 110 4.15 14.11 2.32
C GLY A 110 3.83 14.93 1.07
N HIS A 111 2.60 15.39 0.89
CA HIS A 111 2.14 16.04 -0.35
C HIS A 111 2.95 17.27 -0.73
N ALA A 112 3.22 18.16 0.23
CA ALA A 112 3.98 19.39 -0.04
C ALA A 112 5.41 19.10 -0.54
N ALA A 113 6.07 18.11 0.06
CA ALA A 113 7.41 17.68 -0.35
C ALA A 113 7.40 17.05 -1.75
N LEU A 114 6.40 16.21 -2.04
CA LEU A 114 6.23 15.58 -3.35
C LEU A 114 6.00 16.62 -4.46
N ILE A 115 5.14 17.60 -4.22
CA ILE A 115 4.85 18.70 -5.16
C ILE A 115 6.10 19.55 -5.39
N ALA A 116 6.83 19.90 -4.33
CA ALA A 116 8.06 20.67 -4.45
C ALA A 116 9.14 19.92 -5.25
N ASP A 117 9.29 18.60 -5.02
CA ASP A 117 10.21 17.76 -5.79
C ASP A 117 9.83 17.69 -7.27
N PHE A 118 8.54 17.56 -7.59
CA PHE A 118 8.06 17.57 -8.97
C PHE A 118 8.44 18.85 -9.70
N TYR A 119 8.18 20.01 -9.12
CA TYR A 119 8.55 21.29 -9.73
C TYR A 119 10.07 21.46 -9.84
N GLY A 120 10.83 21.08 -8.82
CA GLY A 120 12.29 21.09 -8.88
C GLY A 120 12.85 20.18 -9.98
N CYS A 121 12.23 19.03 -10.22
CA CYS A 121 12.58 18.18 -11.34
C CYS A 121 12.28 18.85 -12.70
N ALA A 122 11.12 19.47 -12.82
CA ALA A 122 10.72 20.16 -14.04
C ALA A 122 11.65 21.35 -14.39
N GLU A 123 12.08 22.12 -13.38
CA GLU A 123 13.00 23.25 -13.56
C GLU A 123 14.42 22.80 -13.95
N THR A 124 14.90 21.70 -13.38
CA THR A 124 16.28 21.23 -13.56
C THR A 124 16.46 20.19 -14.67
N GLY A 125 15.38 19.68 -15.24
CA GLY A 125 15.40 18.56 -16.18
C GLY A 125 15.76 17.21 -15.52
N ARG A 126 15.77 17.12 -14.20
CA ARG A 126 15.98 15.88 -13.44
C ARG A 126 14.75 14.98 -13.56
N LYS A 127 14.98 13.65 -13.69
CA LYS A 127 13.86 12.69 -13.68
C LYS A 127 13.16 12.72 -12.32
N PHE A 128 11.83 12.82 -12.34
CA PHE A 128 10.98 12.70 -11.16
C PHE A 128 10.90 11.24 -10.72
N SER A 129 11.09 10.95 -9.44
CA SER A 129 11.17 9.58 -8.92
C SER A 129 9.83 8.84 -8.90
N VAL A 130 8.72 9.57 -8.85
CA VAL A 130 7.35 9.01 -8.87
C VAL A 130 6.72 9.33 -10.21
N ASP A 131 7.30 8.82 -11.29
CA ASP A 131 6.80 9.01 -12.65
C ASP A 131 5.76 7.96 -13.05
N GLY A 132 5.27 8.03 -14.30
CA GLY A 132 4.28 7.10 -14.82
C GLY A 132 4.80 5.65 -14.94
N GLU A 133 6.09 5.45 -15.16
CA GLU A 133 6.68 4.10 -15.21
C GLU A 133 6.70 3.45 -13.83
N GLU A 134 7.06 4.24 -12.81
CA GLU A 134 7.07 3.77 -11.42
C GLU A 134 5.64 3.45 -10.95
N SER A 135 4.71 4.36 -11.18
CA SER A 135 3.30 4.14 -10.86
C SER A 135 2.69 2.93 -11.59
N ALA A 136 3.12 2.65 -12.81
CA ALA A 136 2.67 1.48 -13.57
C ALA A 136 3.07 0.14 -12.93
N LYS A 137 4.13 0.09 -12.13
CA LYS A 137 4.52 -1.14 -11.40
C LYS A 137 3.45 -1.51 -10.37
N THR A 138 3.01 -0.54 -9.58
CA THR A 138 1.94 -0.74 -8.60
C THR A 138 0.63 -1.13 -9.27
N MET A 139 0.30 -0.51 -10.41
CA MET A 139 -0.89 -0.89 -11.17
C MET A 139 -0.82 -2.33 -11.70
N ARG A 140 0.35 -2.79 -12.18
CA ARG A 140 0.52 -4.20 -12.58
C ARG A 140 0.26 -5.15 -11.42
N LEU A 141 0.76 -4.84 -10.22
CA LEU A 141 0.49 -5.63 -9.02
C LEU A 141 -1.00 -5.65 -8.68
N VAL A 142 -1.69 -4.50 -8.68
CA VAL A 142 -3.14 -4.42 -8.46
C VAL A 142 -3.91 -5.28 -9.46
N PHE A 143 -3.58 -5.19 -10.76
CA PHE A 143 -4.22 -6.02 -11.78
C PHE A 143 -3.88 -7.51 -11.64
N ALA A 144 -2.70 -7.87 -11.16
CA ALA A 144 -2.38 -9.27 -10.87
C ALA A 144 -3.22 -9.80 -9.70
N VAL A 145 -3.48 -8.97 -8.66
CA VAL A 145 -4.42 -9.32 -7.58
C VAL A 145 -5.82 -9.58 -8.13
N TYR A 146 -6.32 -8.74 -9.03
CA TYR A 146 -7.64 -8.97 -9.66
C TYR A 146 -7.69 -10.24 -10.51
N ARG A 147 -6.63 -10.52 -11.29
CA ARG A 147 -6.57 -11.70 -12.18
C ARG A 147 -6.37 -13.02 -11.45
N SER A 148 -5.93 -12.98 -10.21
CA SER A 148 -5.51 -14.17 -9.47
C SER A 148 -6.65 -15.18 -9.27
N GLU A 149 -7.82 -14.74 -8.81
CA GLU A 149 -8.99 -15.62 -8.58
C GLU A 149 -8.59 -16.92 -7.84
N ASN A 150 -7.88 -16.81 -6.73
CA ASN A 150 -7.31 -17.92 -5.94
C ASN A 150 -6.21 -18.75 -6.67
N ARG A 151 -5.73 -18.32 -7.81
CA ARG A 151 -4.62 -18.96 -8.55
C ARG A 151 -3.36 -18.12 -8.43
N ARG A 152 -2.22 -18.78 -8.38
CA ARG A 152 -0.92 -18.10 -8.42
C ARG A 152 -0.68 -17.55 -9.83
N VAL A 153 -0.50 -16.25 -9.95
CA VAL A 153 -0.24 -15.56 -11.22
C VAL A 153 1.03 -14.71 -11.10
N SER A 154 1.65 -14.41 -12.25
CA SER A 154 2.77 -13.47 -12.31
C SER A 154 2.27 -12.01 -12.30
N VAL A 155 3.04 -11.11 -11.71
CA VAL A 155 2.81 -9.67 -11.68
C VAL A 155 3.19 -9.00 -13.00
#